data_993c7a0a315436e1f5ba95c3628cb6bd
#
_entry.id   993c7a0a315436e1f5ba95c3628cb6bd
#
_cell.length_a   1.000
_cell.length_b   1.000
_cell.length_c   1.000
_cell.angle_alpha   90.00
_cell.angle_beta   90.00
_cell.angle_gamma   90.00
#
_symmetry.space_group_name_H-M   'P 1'
#
loop_
_entity.id
_entity.type
_entity.pdbx_description
1 polymer ?
#
loop_
_entity_poly.entity_id
_entity_poly.type
_entity_poly.pdbx_seq_one_letter_code
_entity_poly.pdbx_strand_id
1 'polypeptide(L)'
;MKAMCIDGSKNFVWQDVPDPVCHDAFNVKLKVEACAVNRADLMQRAGIYAPPEGWPLWPGLECAGEVLESPANGRFKPGDKVCALLGGGGYAEEVVVPEGMCLPIPKGFEPWEAAGIPEVYATAYLNLKMVGEIKKGETFFINGGEGGLGVATIQLAKHVFGAKVVAQVASDENGEFCKGVGADVVSNRFTDDLVATLKANPPDVAIDPVGGPLMGRCIATMNMLGRWISLASMAGPETTIDVNLLWRKNLRIIGSTLRRRSPEEKTQILAGLVNEVWPAFEARTFAPFVHKVLPIAEATEAHAILERGENRGKVVLKVRDS
;
A
#
# COMPACT_ATOMS: atom_id res chain seq x y z
N MET A 1 7.85 22.57 14.44
CA MET A 1 6.59 21.86 14.14
C MET A 1 6.35 20.73 15.13
N LYS A 2 5.16 20.09 15.08
CA LYS A 2 4.89 18.89 15.88
C LYS A 2 4.87 17.62 15.02
N ALA A 3 5.30 16.50 15.63
CA ALA A 3 5.25 15.17 15.03
C ALA A 3 4.84 14.11 16.05
N MET A 4 4.28 12.99 15.57
CA MET A 4 3.92 11.83 16.37
C MET A 4 5.13 10.91 16.50
N CYS A 5 5.93 11.16 17.51
CA CYS A 5 7.14 10.40 17.81
C CYS A 5 6.81 9.12 18.58
N ILE A 6 7.75 8.17 18.56
CA ILE A 6 7.68 6.92 19.30
C ILE A 6 8.65 7.03 20.47
N ASP A 7 8.17 6.90 21.71
CA ASP A 7 8.99 6.91 22.91
C ASP A 7 9.71 5.57 23.16
N GLY A 8 10.56 5.53 24.17
CA GLY A 8 11.30 4.32 24.56
C GLY A 8 10.41 3.14 24.98
N SER A 9 9.15 3.39 25.31
CA SER A 9 8.12 2.39 25.64
C SER A 9 7.21 2.04 24.47
N LYS A 10 7.54 2.52 23.27
CA LYS A 10 6.77 2.33 22.01
C LYS A 10 5.38 2.99 22.01
N ASN A 11 5.19 4.02 22.84
CA ASN A 11 3.98 4.84 22.82
C ASN A 11 4.14 6.00 21.83
N PHE A 12 3.02 6.46 21.30
CA PHE A 12 2.98 7.68 20.52
C PHE A 12 2.94 8.91 21.42
N VAL A 13 3.79 9.89 21.07
CA VAL A 13 3.88 11.18 21.76
C VAL A 13 3.86 12.29 20.70
N TRP A 14 2.85 13.16 20.76
CA TRP A 14 2.75 14.35 19.93
C TRP A 14 3.62 15.46 20.54
N GLN A 15 4.78 15.70 19.95
CA GLN A 15 5.79 16.59 20.54
C GLN A 15 6.43 17.52 19.51
N ASP A 16 7.08 18.57 20.01
CA ASP A 16 7.84 19.48 19.19
C ASP A 16 9.12 18.82 18.66
N VAL A 17 9.35 19.02 17.37
CA VAL A 17 10.54 18.58 16.63
C VAL A 17 11.04 19.73 15.75
N PRO A 18 12.30 19.75 15.31
CA PRO A 18 12.78 20.74 14.35
C PRO A 18 11.92 20.76 13.07
N ASP A 19 11.72 21.94 12.52
CA ASP A 19 11.03 22.08 11.23
C ASP A 19 11.87 21.44 10.13
N PRO A 20 11.24 20.71 9.17
CA PRO A 20 11.97 20.15 8.06
C PRO A 20 12.40 21.25 7.09
N VAL A 21 13.61 21.11 6.54
CA VAL A 21 14.20 22.08 5.62
C VAL A 21 14.43 21.43 4.26
N CYS A 22 13.99 22.10 3.19
CA CYS A 22 14.27 21.66 1.82
C CYS A 22 15.78 21.64 1.54
N HIS A 23 16.22 20.64 0.80
CA HIS A 23 17.58 20.50 0.27
C HIS A 23 17.52 19.74 -1.08
N ASP A 24 18.65 19.60 -1.78
CA ASP A 24 18.68 19.10 -3.17
C ASP A 24 17.88 17.81 -3.41
N ALA A 25 17.97 16.84 -2.51
CA ALA A 25 17.29 15.56 -2.63
C ALA A 25 15.83 15.57 -2.15
N PHE A 26 15.48 16.46 -1.16
CA PHE A 26 14.16 16.61 -0.58
C PHE A 26 13.74 18.07 -0.76
N ASN A 27 13.16 18.36 -1.90
CA ASN A 27 13.03 19.71 -2.42
C ASN A 27 11.59 20.25 -2.47
N VAL A 28 10.61 19.46 -2.01
CA VAL A 28 9.23 19.92 -1.84
C VAL A 28 8.86 19.82 -0.37
N LYS A 29 8.37 20.91 0.19
CA LYS A 29 7.85 20.97 1.56
C LYS A 29 6.34 21.01 1.53
N LEU A 30 5.72 20.13 2.29
CA LEU A 30 4.27 19.98 2.39
C LEU A 30 3.79 20.34 3.78
N LYS A 31 2.69 21.07 3.85
CA LYS A 31 1.82 21.18 5.02
C LYS A 31 0.87 19.99 4.99
N VAL A 32 1.03 19.07 5.94
CA VAL A 32 0.24 17.85 5.98
C VAL A 32 -1.17 18.13 6.50
N GLU A 33 -2.18 17.74 5.74
CA GLU A 33 -3.58 17.77 6.17
C GLU A 33 -4.03 16.41 6.70
N ALA A 34 -3.61 15.33 6.02
CA ALA A 34 -3.89 13.96 6.43
C ALA A 34 -2.75 13.01 6.05
N CYS A 35 -2.61 11.94 6.81
CA CYS A 35 -1.74 10.80 6.50
C CYS A 35 -2.51 9.50 6.68
N ALA A 36 -2.01 8.39 6.12
CA ALA A 36 -2.71 7.11 6.25
C ALA A 36 -1.81 6.04 6.87
N VAL A 37 -2.43 5.16 7.65
CA VAL A 37 -1.75 4.10 8.40
C VAL A 37 -1.49 2.91 7.49
N ASN A 38 -0.27 2.36 7.60
CA ASN A 38 0.18 1.18 6.89
C ASN A 38 0.73 0.13 7.86
N ARG A 39 0.71 -1.13 7.50
CA ARG A 39 1.27 -2.22 8.33
C ARG A 39 2.75 -1.98 8.67
N ALA A 40 3.50 -1.35 7.77
CA ALA A 40 4.90 -1.00 8.00
C ALA A 40 5.09 0.05 9.11
N ASP A 41 4.12 0.92 9.36
CA ASP A 41 4.15 1.87 10.47
C ASP A 41 4.08 1.14 11.83
N LEU A 42 3.26 0.08 11.91
CA LEU A 42 3.18 -0.81 13.07
C LEU A 42 4.53 -1.51 13.33
N MET A 43 5.16 -2.00 12.26
CA MET A 43 6.48 -2.63 12.33
C MET A 43 7.56 -1.63 12.74
N GLN A 44 7.48 -0.38 12.27
CA GLN A 44 8.38 0.69 12.70
C GLN A 44 8.18 1.02 14.17
N ARG A 45 6.93 1.15 14.63
CA ARG A 45 6.60 1.34 16.04
C ARG A 45 7.12 0.19 16.92
N ALA A 46 7.03 -1.03 16.43
CA ALA A 46 7.60 -2.21 17.10
C ALA A 46 9.13 -2.25 17.12
N GLY A 47 9.82 -1.40 16.33
CA GLY A 47 11.27 -1.35 16.23
C GLY A 47 11.89 -2.39 15.29
N ILE A 48 11.08 -3.08 14.47
CA ILE A 48 11.53 -4.16 13.58
C ILE A 48 11.64 -3.74 12.11
N TYR A 49 11.24 -2.50 11.77
CA TYR A 49 11.30 -1.99 10.40
C TYR A 49 11.66 -0.50 10.39
N ALA A 50 12.95 -0.20 10.52
CA ALA A 50 13.45 1.18 10.55
C ALA A 50 13.19 1.93 9.23
N PRO A 51 13.01 3.28 9.27
CA PRO A 51 12.95 4.09 8.06
C PRO A 51 14.29 4.03 7.30
N PRO A 52 14.27 4.26 5.97
CA PRO A 52 15.49 4.42 5.20
C PRO A 52 16.32 5.63 5.71
N GLU A 53 17.60 5.62 5.40
CA GLU A 53 18.49 6.75 5.72
C GLU A 53 17.96 8.07 5.12
N GLY A 54 18.09 9.16 5.85
CA GLY A 54 17.62 10.49 5.45
C GLY A 54 16.13 10.77 5.75
N TRP A 55 15.35 9.76 6.15
CA TRP A 55 13.95 9.94 6.54
C TRP A 55 13.79 10.08 8.06
N PRO A 56 12.77 10.84 8.52
CA PRO A 56 12.49 10.97 9.95
C PRO A 56 12.23 9.64 10.65
N LEU A 57 12.51 9.58 11.95
CA LEU A 57 12.32 8.37 12.75
C LEU A 57 10.87 8.11 13.17
N TRP A 58 9.98 9.12 13.08
CA TRP A 58 8.55 8.91 13.31
C TRP A 58 7.86 8.33 12.06
N PRO A 59 6.72 7.62 12.25
CA PRO A 59 6.04 6.92 11.16
C PRO A 59 5.37 7.83 10.14
N GLY A 60 4.75 7.20 9.15
CA GLY A 60 3.94 7.80 8.09
C GLY A 60 4.60 7.64 6.74
N LEU A 61 4.14 6.62 5.98
CA LEU A 61 4.67 6.30 4.65
C LEU A 61 3.99 7.06 3.53
N GLU A 62 2.94 7.80 3.84
CA GLU A 62 2.16 8.58 2.88
C GLU A 62 1.41 9.70 3.57
N CYS A 63 1.18 10.76 2.83
CA CYS A 63 0.37 11.88 3.29
C CYS A 63 -0.31 12.60 2.11
N ALA A 64 -1.22 13.52 2.43
CA ALA A 64 -1.73 14.52 1.50
C ALA A 64 -1.79 15.89 2.19
N GLY A 65 -1.65 16.94 1.39
CA GLY A 65 -1.66 18.30 1.91
C GLY A 65 -1.32 19.35 0.86
N GLU A 66 -0.88 20.49 1.32
CA GLU A 66 -0.58 21.66 0.50
C GLU A 66 0.94 21.87 0.37
N VAL A 67 1.39 22.19 -0.82
CA VAL A 67 2.77 22.58 -1.07
C VAL A 67 3.07 23.93 -0.45
N LEU A 68 4.07 24.00 0.44
CA LEU A 68 4.57 25.24 1.03
C LEU A 68 5.79 25.78 0.25
N GLU A 69 6.70 24.88 -0.12
CA GLU A 69 7.92 25.21 -0.83
C GLU A 69 8.18 24.18 -1.93
N SER A 70 8.69 24.63 -3.07
CA SER A 70 9.07 23.78 -4.20
C SER A 70 10.17 24.44 -5.04
N PRO A 71 10.90 23.71 -5.90
CA PRO A 71 11.84 24.29 -6.84
C PRO A 71 11.15 25.27 -7.79
N ALA A 72 11.85 26.37 -8.15
CA ALA A 72 11.30 27.42 -9.01
C ALA A 72 10.79 26.89 -10.38
N ASN A 73 11.45 25.86 -10.91
CA ASN A 73 11.08 25.20 -12.17
C ASN A 73 10.42 23.83 -11.94
N GLY A 74 9.92 23.57 -10.71
CA GLY A 74 9.27 22.33 -10.34
C GLY A 74 7.89 22.16 -10.96
N ARG A 75 7.39 20.92 -10.86
CA ARG A 75 6.04 20.53 -11.33
C ARG A 75 4.93 21.13 -10.48
N PHE A 76 5.21 21.37 -9.21
CA PHE A 76 4.25 21.88 -8.24
C PHE A 76 4.67 23.26 -7.76
N LYS A 77 3.68 24.03 -7.31
CA LYS A 77 3.88 25.39 -6.79
C LYS A 77 3.27 25.50 -5.39
N PRO A 78 3.74 26.46 -4.57
CA PRO A 78 3.08 26.77 -3.29
C PRO A 78 1.57 26.98 -3.49
N GLY A 79 0.76 26.32 -2.65
CA GLY A 79 -0.70 26.28 -2.72
C GLY A 79 -1.28 25.08 -3.47
N ASP A 80 -0.49 24.35 -4.26
CA ASP A 80 -0.99 23.13 -4.92
C ASP A 80 -1.31 22.04 -3.89
N LYS A 81 -2.41 21.30 -4.13
CA LYS A 81 -2.79 20.14 -3.32
C LYS A 81 -2.21 18.87 -3.92
N VAL A 82 -1.46 18.14 -3.11
CA VAL A 82 -0.76 16.92 -3.51
C VAL A 82 -0.91 15.81 -2.48
N CYS A 83 -0.74 14.57 -2.90
CA CYS A 83 -0.42 13.47 -2.01
C CYS A 83 1.00 12.97 -2.30
N ALA A 84 1.64 12.34 -1.33
CA ALA A 84 3.04 11.97 -1.45
C ALA A 84 3.35 10.59 -0.85
N LEU A 85 4.21 9.85 -1.55
CA LEU A 85 4.83 8.63 -1.04
C LEU A 85 6.08 9.00 -0.23
N LEU A 86 6.20 8.45 0.97
CA LEU A 86 7.27 8.78 1.91
C LEU A 86 8.07 7.53 2.30
N GLY A 87 9.28 7.71 2.80
CA GLY A 87 10.03 6.66 3.50
C GLY A 87 9.73 6.61 5.00
N GLY A 88 9.11 7.65 5.52
CA GLY A 88 8.73 7.90 6.92
C GLY A 88 8.39 9.37 7.10
N GLY A 89 7.91 9.75 8.28
CA GLY A 89 7.74 11.16 8.64
C GLY A 89 6.36 11.77 8.41
N GLY A 90 5.43 11.04 7.78
CA GLY A 90 4.11 11.58 7.44
C GLY A 90 3.19 11.87 8.63
N TYR A 91 3.49 11.35 9.83
CA TYR A 91 2.73 11.65 11.04
C TYR A 91 3.24 12.95 11.68
N ALA A 92 3.20 14.04 10.93
CA ALA A 92 3.72 15.34 11.35
C ALA A 92 2.92 16.49 10.69
N GLU A 93 3.11 17.70 11.22
CA GLU A 93 2.47 18.89 10.64
C GLU A 93 3.04 19.28 9.27
N GLU A 94 4.32 18.99 9.04
CA GLU A 94 5.03 19.28 7.80
C GLU A 94 6.00 18.15 7.46
N VAL A 95 6.30 17.99 6.19
CA VAL A 95 7.26 17.01 5.67
C VAL A 95 7.97 17.56 4.45
N VAL A 96 9.25 17.19 4.28
CA VAL A 96 9.98 17.41 3.03
C VAL A 96 10.10 16.08 2.28
N VAL A 97 9.96 16.15 0.96
CA VAL A 97 9.91 14.97 0.10
C VAL A 97 10.53 15.28 -1.26
N PRO A 98 11.16 14.31 -1.94
CA PRO A 98 11.56 14.49 -3.33
C PRO A 98 10.35 14.79 -4.21
N GLU A 99 10.45 15.78 -5.08
CA GLU A 99 9.33 16.19 -5.95
C GLU A 99 8.77 15.02 -6.77
N GLY A 100 9.63 14.11 -7.24
CA GLY A 100 9.23 12.92 -7.98
C GLY A 100 8.33 11.96 -7.19
N MET A 101 8.29 12.09 -5.87
CA MET A 101 7.43 11.29 -4.99
C MET A 101 6.11 11.99 -4.63
N CYS A 102 5.89 13.23 -5.12
CA CYS A 102 4.62 13.93 -5.05
C CYS A 102 3.72 13.57 -6.24
N LEU A 103 2.42 13.46 -5.98
CA LEU A 103 1.37 13.16 -6.95
C LEU A 103 0.30 14.24 -6.86
N PRO A 104 -0.28 14.70 -7.97
CA PRO A 104 -1.45 15.57 -7.87
C PRO A 104 -2.61 14.81 -7.20
N ILE A 105 -3.38 15.46 -6.36
CA ILE A 105 -4.62 14.85 -5.87
C ILE A 105 -5.55 14.64 -7.07
N PRO A 106 -6.14 13.43 -7.28
CA PRO A 106 -7.07 13.20 -8.37
C PRO A 106 -8.25 14.17 -8.29
N LYS A 107 -8.69 14.69 -9.43
CA LYS A 107 -9.79 15.68 -9.46
C LYS A 107 -11.04 15.16 -8.74
N GLY A 108 -11.56 15.96 -7.84
CA GLY A 108 -12.76 15.66 -7.06
C GLY A 108 -12.51 14.82 -5.81
N PHE A 109 -11.23 14.58 -5.44
CA PHE A 109 -10.87 13.94 -4.17
C PHE A 109 -10.50 14.99 -3.12
N GLU A 110 -10.91 14.73 -1.89
CA GLU A 110 -10.44 15.48 -0.74
C GLU A 110 -9.06 14.99 -0.29
N PRO A 111 -8.24 15.82 0.38
CA PRO A 111 -6.92 15.41 0.85
C PRO A 111 -6.92 14.15 1.72
N TRP A 112 -7.93 13.99 2.59
CA TRP A 112 -8.03 12.79 3.43
C TRP A 112 -8.32 11.50 2.63
N GLU A 113 -9.03 11.57 1.50
CA GLU A 113 -9.21 10.44 0.59
C GLU A 113 -7.88 10.13 -0.12
N ALA A 114 -7.22 11.18 -0.62
CA ALA A 114 -5.98 11.06 -1.37
C ALA A 114 -4.79 10.60 -0.52
N ALA A 115 -4.80 10.87 0.80
CA ALA A 115 -3.77 10.43 1.72
C ALA A 115 -3.59 8.90 1.76
N GLY A 116 -4.61 8.13 1.39
CA GLY A 116 -4.57 6.66 1.35
C GLY A 116 -4.17 6.08 -0.02
N ILE A 117 -3.74 6.90 -0.97
CA ILE A 117 -3.37 6.45 -2.33
C ILE A 117 -1.89 6.06 -2.45
N PRO A 118 -0.90 6.87 -2.05
CA PRO A 118 0.48 6.73 -2.51
C PRO A 118 1.11 5.37 -2.19
N GLU A 119 1.01 4.89 -0.96
CA GLU A 119 1.71 3.65 -0.55
C GLU A 119 1.07 2.40 -1.14
N VAL A 120 -0.24 2.22 -0.96
CA VAL A 120 -0.89 0.96 -1.34
C VAL A 120 -1.09 0.84 -2.85
N TYR A 121 -1.40 1.95 -3.55
CA TYR A 121 -1.56 1.89 -5.01
C TYR A 121 -0.21 1.84 -5.74
N ALA A 122 0.85 2.50 -5.22
CA ALA A 122 2.19 2.31 -5.77
C ALA A 122 2.70 0.87 -5.55
N THR A 123 2.45 0.29 -4.36
CA THR A 123 2.76 -1.11 -4.09
C THR A 123 1.97 -2.04 -5.02
N ALA A 124 0.68 -1.81 -5.21
CA ALA A 124 -0.16 -2.58 -6.11
C ALA A 124 0.32 -2.48 -7.57
N TYR A 125 0.56 -1.26 -8.05
CA TYR A 125 1.03 -1.00 -9.42
C TYR A 125 2.40 -1.64 -9.68
N LEU A 126 3.37 -1.41 -8.79
CA LEU A 126 4.68 -2.05 -8.87
C LEU A 126 4.56 -3.56 -9.04
N ASN A 127 3.76 -4.20 -8.19
CA ASN A 127 3.71 -5.65 -8.13
C ASN A 127 2.81 -6.28 -9.19
N LEU A 128 1.74 -5.63 -9.61
CA LEU A 128 0.91 -6.11 -10.73
C LEU A 128 1.57 -5.85 -12.08
N LYS A 129 2.00 -4.60 -12.34
CA LYS A 129 2.46 -4.17 -13.65
C LYS A 129 3.93 -4.47 -13.91
N MET A 130 4.83 -4.03 -12.99
CA MET A 130 6.27 -4.03 -13.26
C MET A 130 6.93 -5.36 -12.87
N VAL A 131 6.51 -5.98 -11.76
CA VAL A 131 7.10 -7.23 -11.25
C VAL A 131 6.32 -8.44 -11.77
N GLY A 132 4.99 -8.40 -11.66
CA GLY A 132 4.09 -9.47 -12.05
C GLY A 132 3.79 -9.50 -13.55
N GLU A 133 4.00 -8.40 -14.26
CA GLU A 133 3.74 -8.29 -15.71
C GLU A 133 2.33 -8.80 -16.07
N ILE A 134 1.33 -8.42 -15.26
CA ILE A 134 -0.04 -8.90 -15.40
C ILE A 134 -0.62 -8.54 -16.76
N LYS A 135 -1.36 -9.46 -17.35
CA LYS A 135 -2.01 -9.30 -18.65
C LYS A 135 -3.52 -9.40 -18.54
N LYS A 136 -4.22 -8.73 -19.44
CA LYS A 136 -5.68 -8.84 -19.54
C LYS A 136 -6.11 -10.31 -19.71
N GLY A 137 -7.08 -10.72 -18.91
CA GLY A 137 -7.64 -12.07 -18.92
C GLY A 137 -6.88 -13.07 -18.03
N GLU A 138 -5.72 -12.71 -17.47
CA GLU A 138 -5.05 -13.54 -16.47
C GLU A 138 -5.84 -13.60 -15.16
N THR A 139 -5.61 -14.64 -14.37
CA THR A 139 -6.14 -14.77 -13.01
C THR A 139 -5.14 -14.24 -12.00
N PHE A 140 -5.57 -13.27 -11.22
CA PHE A 140 -4.82 -12.65 -10.13
C PHE A 140 -5.30 -13.16 -8.78
N PHE A 141 -4.38 -13.51 -7.88
CA PHE A 141 -4.67 -13.87 -6.49
C PHE A 141 -4.06 -12.87 -5.52
N ILE A 142 -4.85 -12.43 -4.53
CA ILE A 142 -4.40 -11.65 -3.38
C ILE A 142 -4.70 -12.37 -2.06
N ASN A 143 -3.68 -12.51 -1.21
CA ASN A 143 -3.83 -13.02 0.14
C ASN A 143 -4.07 -11.85 1.12
N GLY A 144 -5.28 -11.75 1.68
CA GLY A 144 -5.71 -10.60 2.51
C GLY A 144 -6.36 -9.49 1.67
N GLY A 145 -7.51 -9.78 1.06
CA GLY A 145 -8.21 -8.90 0.13
C GLY A 145 -8.83 -7.66 0.76
N GLU A 146 -9.24 -7.72 2.02
CA GLU A 146 -9.97 -6.65 2.70
C GLU A 146 -9.11 -5.48 3.18
N GLY A 147 -7.79 -5.67 3.35
CA GLY A 147 -6.87 -4.63 3.80
C GLY A 147 -6.57 -3.57 2.74
N GLY A 148 -5.85 -2.51 3.12
CA GLY A 148 -5.53 -1.40 2.20
C GLY A 148 -4.84 -1.84 0.91
N LEU A 149 -3.81 -2.69 0.99
CA LEU A 149 -3.13 -3.26 -0.17
C LEU A 149 -4.07 -4.20 -0.95
N GLY A 150 -4.86 -5.02 -0.25
CA GLY A 150 -5.81 -5.94 -0.87
C GLY A 150 -6.81 -5.19 -1.74
N VAL A 151 -7.45 -4.17 -1.21
CA VAL A 151 -8.39 -3.32 -1.96
C VAL A 151 -7.73 -2.69 -3.18
N ALA A 152 -6.55 -2.08 -3.02
CA ALA A 152 -5.83 -1.46 -4.12
C ALA A 152 -5.47 -2.46 -5.23
N THR A 153 -4.99 -3.66 -4.87
CA THR A 153 -4.65 -4.69 -5.85
C THR A 153 -5.88 -5.27 -6.56
N ILE A 154 -6.99 -5.50 -5.84
CA ILE A 154 -8.26 -5.95 -6.43
C ILE A 154 -8.73 -4.93 -7.46
N GLN A 155 -8.79 -3.64 -7.08
CA GLN A 155 -9.27 -2.58 -7.96
C GLN A 155 -8.40 -2.41 -9.20
N LEU A 156 -7.07 -2.39 -9.06
CA LEU A 156 -6.17 -2.28 -10.22
C LEU A 156 -6.23 -3.51 -11.11
N ALA A 157 -6.17 -4.72 -10.55
CA ALA A 157 -6.23 -5.96 -11.32
C ALA A 157 -7.54 -6.05 -12.13
N LYS A 158 -8.67 -5.71 -11.49
CA LYS A 158 -10.00 -5.78 -12.12
C LYS A 158 -10.23 -4.68 -13.13
N HIS A 159 -10.11 -3.42 -12.70
CA HIS A 159 -10.61 -2.27 -13.45
C HIS A 159 -9.58 -1.65 -14.39
N VAL A 160 -8.28 -1.81 -14.10
CA VAL A 160 -7.21 -1.27 -14.96
C VAL A 160 -6.63 -2.34 -15.86
N PHE A 161 -6.32 -3.52 -15.29
CA PHE A 161 -5.63 -4.58 -16.04
C PHE A 161 -6.57 -5.65 -16.61
N GLY A 162 -7.86 -5.66 -16.26
CA GLY A 162 -8.86 -6.56 -16.82
C GLY A 162 -8.62 -8.04 -16.48
N ALA A 163 -8.09 -8.31 -15.28
CA ALA A 163 -7.85 -9.65 -14.78
C ALA A 163 -9.09 -10.23 -14.08
N LYS A 164 -9.14 -11.56 -13.98
CA LYS A 164 -10.03 -12.26 -13.04
C LYS A 164 -9.37 -12.22 -11.66
N VAL A 165 -10.12 -11.83 -10.62
CA VAL A 165 -9.57 -11.61 -9.29
C VAL A 165 -10.08 -12.65 -8.31
N VAL A 166 -9.14 -13.32 -7.62
CA VAL A 166 -9.39 -14.23 -6.50
C VAL A 166 -8.81 -13.59 -5.23
N ALA A 167 -9.60 -13.47 -4.18
CA ALA A 167 -9.16 -12.86 -2.92
C ALA A 167 -9.38 -13.81 -1.73
N GLN A 168 -8.37 -13.98 -0.87
CA GLN A 168 -8.57 -14.58 0.44
C GLN A 168 -8.96 -13.49 1.45
N VAL A 169 -9.91 -13.79 2.31
CA VAL A 169 -10.50 -12.86 3.28
C VAL A 169 -10.65 -13.50 4.67
N ALA A 170 -10.88 -12.66 5.70
CA ALA A 170 -11.01 -13.12 7.09
C ALA A 170 -12.45 -13.44 7.52
N SER A 171 -13.47 -13.13 6.71
CA SER A 171 -14.86 -13.43 7.01
C SER A 171 -15.72 -13.37 5.75
N ASP A 172 -16.93 -13.92 5.80
CA ASP A 172 -17.90 -13.85 4.69
C ASP A 172 -18.30 -12.41 4.40
N GLU A 173 -18.44 -11.58 5.44
CA GLU A 173 -18.75 -10.15 5.31
C GLU A 173 -17.62 -9.39 4.57
N ASN A 174 -16.34 -9.72 4.87
CA ASN A 174 -15.21 -9.21 4.11
C ASN A 174 -15.20 -9.74 2.67
N GLY A 175 -15.71 -10.95 2.46
CA GLY A 175 -15.90 -11.53 1.13
C GLY A 175 -16.88 -10.71 0.29
N GLU A 176 -18.04 -10.37 0.82
CA GLU A 176 -19.02 -9.52 0.13
C GLU A 176 -18.46 -8.11 -0.13
N PHE A 177 -17.73 -7.56 0.83
CA PHE A 177 -17.01 -6.30 0.63
C PHE A 177 -16.01 -6.39 -0.52
N CYS A 178 -15.16 -7.45 -0.57
CA CYS A 178 -14.19 -7.63 -1.63
C CYS A 178 -14.83 -7.85 -3.01
N LYS A 179 -15.97 -8.54 -3.08
CA LYS A 179 -16.76 -8.61 -4.33
C LYS A 179 -17.23 -7.23 -4.77
N GLY A 180 -17.70 -6.41 -3.83
CA GLY A 180 -18.12 -5.03 -4.10
C GLY A 180 -17.02 -4.13 -4.65
N VAL A 181 -15.75 -4.40 -4.35
CA VAL A 181 -14.60 -3.65 -4.88
C VAL A 181 -13.92 -4.31 -6.07
N GLY A 182 -14.42 -5.47 -6.56
CA GLY A 182 -14.00 -6.06 -7.83
C GLY A 182 -13.47 -7.50 -7.79
N ALA A 183 -13.51 -8.21 -6.65
CA ALA A 183 -13.14 -9.61 -6.60
C ALA A 183 -14.21 -10.49 -7.28
N ASP A 184 -13.78 -11.41 -8.15
CA ASP A 184 -14.69 -12.37 -8.82
C ASP A 184 -14.93 -13.62 -7.97
N VAL A 185 -13.90 -14.02 -7.19
CA VAL A 185 -13.94 -15.19 -6.31
C VAL A 185 -13.35 -14.81 -4.95
N VAL A 186 -13.98 -15.23 -3.88
CA VAL A 186 -13.46 -15.05 -2.53
C VAL A 186 -13.32 -16.38 -1.81
N SER A 187 -12.35 -16.47 -0.90
CA SER A 187 -12.12 -17.63 -0.05
C SER A 187 -11.95 -17.16 1.39
N ASN A 188 -12.84 -17.57 2.26
CA ASN A 188 -12.76 -17.27 3.69
C ASN A 188 -11.72 -18.21 4.34
N ARG A 189 -10.66 -17.63 4.91
CA ARG A 189 -9.53 -18.39 5.47
C ARG A 189 -9.88 -19.31 6.65
N PHE A 190 -11.05 -19.12 7.26
CA PHE A 190 -11.48 -19.91 8.41
C PHE A 190 -12.45 -21.03 8.05
N THR A 191 -13.17 -20.91 6.94
CA THR A 191 -14.22 -21.86 6.54
C THR A 191 -13.90 -22.59 5.25
N ASP A 192 -13.07 -22.01 4.35
CA ASP A 192 -12.83 -22.57 3.03
C ASP A 192 -11.45 -23.20 2.91
N ASP A 193 -11.31 -24.15 2.00
CA ASP A 193 -10.00 -24.65 1.55
C ASP A 193 -9.47 -23.75 0.43
N LEU A 194 -8.54 -22.87 0.79
CA LEU A 194 -7.88 -21.96 -0.18
C LEU A 194 -7.23 -22.74 -1.32
N VAL A 195 -6.57 -23.89 -1.04
CA VAL A 195 -5.90 -24.67 -2.08
C VAL A 195 -6.92 -25.24 -3.07
N ALA A 196 -8.08 -25.67 -2.60
CA ALA A 196 -9.18 -26.12 -3.46
C ALA A 196 -9.73 -24.96 -4.31
N THR A 197 -9.94 -23.77 -3.70
CA THR A 197 -10.37 -22.56 -4.40
C THR A 197 -9.38 -22.19 -5.52
N LEU A 198 -8.07 -22.19 -5.23
CA LEU A 198 -7.04 -21.85 -6.21
C LEU A 198 -6.85 -22.96 -7.28
N LYS A 199 -7.11 -24.23 -6.97
CA LYS A 199 -7.13 -25.29 -8.00
C LYS A 199 -8.27 -25.10 -8.99
N ALA A 200 -9.42 -24.62 -8.51
CA ALA A 200 -10.56 -24.28 -9.39
C ALA A 200 -10.36 -22.97 -10.16
N ASN A 201 -9.48 -22.09 -9.68
CA ASN A 201 -9.16 -20.79 -10.26
C ASN A 201 -7.63 -20.57 -10.26
N PRO A 202 -6.86 -21.32 -11.06
CA PRO A 202 -5.40 -21.29 -11.00
C PRO A 202 -4.84 -19.88 -11.29
N PRO A 203 -4.03 -19.29 -10.38
CA PRO A 203 -3.49 -17.96 -10.59
C PRO A 203 -2.35 -17.93 -11.61
N ASP A 204 -2.31 -16.86 -12.40
CA ASP A 204 -1.16 -16.49 -13.23
C ASP A 204 -0.23 -15.55 -12.45
N VAL A 205 -0.80 -14.64 -11.66
CA VAL A 205 -0.10 -13.71 -10.78
C VAL A 205 -0.67 -13.80 -9.37
N ALA A 206 0.19 -13.85 -8.38
CA ALA A 206 -0.19 -13.81 -6.98
C ALA A 206 0.61 -12.76 -6.23
N ILE A 207 -0.05 -12.00 -5.35
CA ILE A 207 0.59 -11.11 -4.38
C ILE A 207 0.29 -11.64 -2.98
N ASP A 208 1.35 -11.89 -2.22
CA ASP A 208 1.25 -12.54 -0.91
C ASP A 208 2.03 -11.77 0.17
N PRO A 209 1.36 -10.98 1.02
CA PRO A 209 1.94 -10.39 2.20
C PRO A 209 1.91 -11.33 3.43
N VAL A 210 1.32 -12.52 3.32
CA VAL A 210 1.07 -13.42 4.45
C VAL A 210 2.14 -14.49 4.59
N GLY A 211 2.55 -15.13 3.49
CA GLY A 211 3.56 -16.18 3.51
C GLY A 211 3.16 -17.41 4.32
N GLY A 212 4.13 -17.98 5.04
CA GLY A 212 3.94 -19.09 5.95
C GLY A 212 3.75 -20.47 5.26
N PRO A 213 3.42 -21.52 6.02
CA PRO A 213 3.41 -22.90 5.53
C PRO A 213 2.42 -23.16 4.38
N LEU A 214 1.32 -22.39 4.30
CA LEU A 214 0.31 -22.58 3.25
C LEU A 214 0.77 -22.08 1.88
N MET A 215 1.71 -21.12 1.84
CA MET A 215 2.23 -20.50 0.61
C MET A 215 2.68 -21.56 -0.41
N GLY A 216 3.50 -22.54 -0.01
CA GLY A 216 4.02 -23.56 -0.94
C GLY A 216 2.93 -24.42 -1.56
N ARG A 217 1.88 -24.74 -0.80
CA ARG A 217 0.70 -25.47 -1.31
C ARG A 217 -0.09 -24.62 -2.31
N CYS A 218 -0.18 -23.33 -2.09
CA CYS A 218 -0.84 -22.39 -3.00
C CYS A 218 -0.02 -22.20 -4.30
N ILE A 219 1.31 -22.07 -4.20
CA ILE A 219 2.20 -21.98 -5.37
C ILE A 219 2.02 -23.20 -6.29
N ALA A 220 1.77 -24.38 -5.74
CA ALA A 220 1.54 -25.60 -6.51
C ALA A 220 0.30 -25.51 -7.43
N THR A 221 -0.65 -24.64 -7.14
CA THR A 221 -1.89 -24.44 -7.93
C THR A 221 -1.72 -23.54 -9.14
N MET A 222 -0.64 -22.72 -9.19
CA MET A 222 -0.43 -21.74 -10.25
C MET A 222 -0.43 -22.32 -11.66
N ASN A 223 -0.82 -21.51 -12.61
CA ASN A 223 -0.70 -21.78 -14.05
C ASN A 223 0.77 -21.88 -14.50
N MET A 224 0.99 -22.34 -15.73
CA MET A 224 2.28 -22.28 -16.42
C MET A 224 2.77 -20.84 -16.48
N LEU A 225 4.07 -20.60 -16.24
CA LEU A 225 4.71 -19.28 -16.19
C LEU A 225 4.19 -18.38 -15.06
N GLY A 226 3.55 -18.94 -14.05
CA GLY A 226 3.00 -18.21 -12.91
C GLY A 226 4.06 -17.42 -12.13
N ARG A 227 3.62 -16.29 -11.56
CA ARG A 227 4.46 -15.33 -10.80
C ARG A 227 3.88 -15.16 -9.40
N TRP A 228 4.58 -15.71 -8.41
CA TRP A 228 4.23 -15.52 -6.98
C TRP A 228 5.10 -14.45 -6.37
N ILE A 229 4.49 -13.35 -5.96
CA ILE A 229 5.19 -12.19 -5.43
C ILE A 229 4.98 -12.13 -3.92
N SER A 230 6.07 -12.34 -3.16
CA SER A 230 6.08 -12.27 -1.70
C SER A 230 6.46 -10.86 -1.24
N LEU A 231 5.62 -10.24 -0.42
CA LEU A 231 5.83 -8.89 0.12
C LEU A 231 6.17 -8.88 1.61
N ALA A 232 5.74 -9.92 2.34
CA ALA A 232 5.98 -10.09 3.76
C ALA A 232 5.76 -11.56 4.16
N SER A 233 5.88 -11.86 5.45
CA SER A 233 5.73 -13.20 6.01
C SER A 233 4.95 -13.18 7.33
N MET A 234 3.75 -12.60 7.31
CA MET A 234 2.94 -12.39 8.53
C MET A 234 2.55 -13.70 9.23
N ALA A 235 2.40 -14.81 8.47
CA ALA A 235 2.12 -16.15 9.00
C ALA A 235 3.38 -17.01 9.23
N GLY A 236 4.54 -16.39 9.16
CA GLY A 236 5.84 -17.04 9.38
C GLY A 236 6.76 -16.99 8.15
N PRO A 237 8.08 -17.09 8.38
CA PRO A 237 9.09 -16.91 7.33
C PRO A 237 9.34 -18.17 6.48
N GLU A 238 8.79 -19.33 6.87
CA GLU A 238 9.13 -20.60 6.26
C GLU A 238 7.98 -21.21 5.48
N THR A 239 8.30 -21.84 4.34
CA THR A 239 7.37 -22.64 3.54
C THR A 239 8.12 -23.78 2.85
N THR A 240 7.39 -24.85 2.49
CA THR A 240 7.94 -25.97 1.72
C THR A 240 7.44 -25.92 0.29
N ILE A 241 8.35 -26.02 -0.68
CA ILE A 241 8.03 -25.94 -2.11
C ILE A 241 8.56 -27.21 -2.80
N ASP A 242 7.71 -27.84 -3.63
CA ASP A 242 8.17 -28.89 -4.55
C ASP A 242 8.91 -28.24 -5.74
N VAL A 243 10.23 -28.39 -5.75
CA VAL A 243 11.11 -27.83 -6.78
C VAL A 243 10.77 -28.35 -8.19
N ASN A 244 10.20 -29.58 -8.31
CA ASN A 244 9.75 -30.08 -9.61
C ASN A 244 8.65 -29.21 -10.24
N LEU A 245 7.79 -28.61 -9.41
CA LEU A 245 6.76 -27.70 -9.92
C LEU A 245 7.36 -26.42 -10.50
N LEU A 246 8.45 -25.91 -9.91
CA LEU A 246 9.09 -24.67 -10.39
C LEU A 246 9.56 -24.83 -11.85
N TRP A 247 10.33 -25.89 -12.15
CA TRP A 247 10.85 -26.05 -13.51
C TRP A 247 9.79 -26.60 -14.49
N ARG A 248 8.89 -27.50 -14.05
CA ARG A 248 7.84 -28.05 -14.93
C ARG A 248 6.84 -26.98 -15.38
N LYS A 249 6.52 -26.02 -14.51
CA LYS A 249 5.58 -24.92 -14.80
C LYS A 249 6.29 -23.61 -15.12
N ASN A 250 7.64 -23.57 -15.10
CA ASN A 250 8.41 -22.34 -15.26
C ASN A 250 7.95 -21.22 -14.31
N LEU A 251 7.71 -21.55 -13.03
CA LEU A 251 7.21 -20.60 -12.04
C LEU A 251 8.31 -19.64 -11.60
N ARG A 252 7.93 -18.41 -11.31
CA ARG A 252 8.79 -17.40 -10.69
C ARG A 252 8.29 -17.11 -9.27
N ILE A 253 9.18 -17.20 -8.28
CA ILE A 253 8.93 -16.74 -6.91
C ILE A 253 9.79 -15.52 -6.70
N ILE A 254 9.16 -14.38 -6.38
CA ILE A 254 9.79 -13.06 -6.44
C ILE A 254 9.56 -12.35 -5.11
N GLY A 255 10.64 -11.94 -4.43
CA GLY A 255 10.55 -11.00 -3.31
C GLY A 255 10.43 -9.57 -3.84
N SER A 256 9.56 -8.76 -3.24
CA SER A 256 9.39 -7.36 -3.63
C SER A 256 9.17 -6.45 -2.42
N THR A 257 9.70 -5.23 -2.51
CA THR A 257 9.50 -4.17 -1.51
C THR A 257 9.48 -2.81 -2.20
N LEU A 258 8.61 -1.91 -1.74
CA LEU A 258 8.55 -0.53 -2.24
C LEU A 258 9.45 0.40 -1.39
N ARG A 259 9.38 0.30 -0.06
CA ARG A 259 10.00 1.26 0.86
C ARG A 259 11.50 1.45 0.65
N ARG A 260 12.23 0.36 0.30
CA ARG A 260 13.69 0.36 0.13
C ARG A 260 14.16 0.72 -1.28
N ARG A 261 13.25 0.97 -2.21
CA ARG A 261 13.62 1.43 -3.56
C ARG A 261 14.14 2.86 -3.50
N SER A 262 15.01 3.18 -4.44
CA SER A 262 15.55 4.54 -4.55
C SER A 262 14.45 5.56 -4.87
N PRO A 263 14.66 6.86 -4.60
CA PRO A 263 13.74 7.91 -5.00
C PRO A 263 13.45 7.91 -6.51
N GLU A 264 14.44 7.60 -7.34
CA GLU A 264 14.32 7.52 -8.80
C GLU A 264 13.41 6.37 -9.23
N GLU A 265 13.59 5.17 -8.65
CA GLU A 265 12.71 4.02 -8.90
C GLU A 265 11.28 4.32 -8.48
N LYS A 266 11.10 4.93 -7.29
CA LYS A 266 9.77 5.34 -6.80
C LYS A 266 9.13 6.37 -7.72
N THR A 267 9.89 7.34 -8.20
CA THR A 267 9.42 8.34 -9.18
C THR A 267 8.90 7.67 -10.45
N GLN A 268 9.61 6.67 -10.98
CA GLN A 268 9.16 5.91 -12.17
C GLN A 268 7.88 5.13 -11.90
N ILE A 269 7.77 4.46 -10.74
CA ILE A 269 6.57 3.73 -10.33
C ILE A 269 5.37 4.69 -10.25
N LEU A 270 5.56 5.84 -9.60
CA LEU A 270 4.51 6.83 -9.40
C LEU A 270 4.10 7.52 -10.72
N ALA A 271 5.04 7.79 -11.60
CA ALA A 271 4.74 8.32 -12.93
C ALA A 271 3.88 7.34 -13.74
N GLY A 272 4.23 6.04 -13.72
CA GLY A 272 3.42 5.00 -14.35
C GLY A 272 2.04 4.87 -13.72
N LEU A 273 1.96 4.91 -12.39
CA LEU A 273 0.70 4.90 -11.65
C LEU A 273 -0.22 6.06 -12.06
N VAL A 274 0.31 7.29 -12.10
CA VAL A 274 -0.47 8.47 -12.54
C VAL A 274 -0.96 8.29 -13.97
N ASN A 275 -0.08 7.87 -14.87
CA ASN A 275 -0.42 7.73 -16.29
C ASN A 275 -1.53 6.68 -16.53
N GLU A 276 -1.49 5.54 -15.85
CA GLU A 276 -2.41 4.43 -16.11
C GLU A 276 -3.64 4.40 -15.19
N VAL A 277 -3.57 5.00 -13.98
CA VAL A 277 -4.61 4.84 -12.95
C VAL A 277 -5.39 6.12 -12.67
N TRP A 278 -4.77 7.31 -12.77
CA TRP A 278 -5.47 8.58 -12.51
C TRP A 278 -6.75 8.76 -13.33
N PRO A 279 -6.80 8.40 -14.63
CA PRO A 279 -8.05 8.49 -15.37
C PRO A 279 -9.22 7.71 -14.74
N ALA A 280 -8.92 6.56 -14.11
CA ALA A 280 -9.96 5.76 -13.44
C ALA A 280 -10.39 6.39 -12.10
N PHE A 281 -9.48 7.00 -11.35
CA PHE A 281 -9.81 7.78 -10.16
C PHE A 281 -10.68 8.99 -10.50
N GLU A 282 -10.29 9.78 -11.50
CA GLU A 282 -11.02 10.99 -11.92
C GLU A 282 -12.40 10.66 -12.49
N ALA A 283 -12.53 9.52 -13.17
CA ALA A 283 -13.83 8.99 -13.62
C ALA A 283 -14.64 8.35 -12.48
N ARG A 284 -14.11 8.27 -11.26
CA ARG A 284 -14.72 7.57 -10.12
C ARG A 284 -15.09 6.11 -10.45
N THR A 285 -14.32 5.45 -11.34
CA THR A 285 -14.48 4.01 -11.60
C THR A 285 -14.26 3.20 -10.33
N PHE A 286 -13.32 3.65 -9.49
CA PHE A 286 -13.08 3.21 -8.12
C PHE A 286 -12.42 4.34 -7.33
N ALA A 287 -12.30 4.16 -6.02
CA ALA A 287 -11.63 5.08 -5.11
C ALA A 287 -10.96 4.31 -3.97
N PRO A 288 -9.96 4.89 -3.27
CA PRO A 288 -9.48 4.30 -2.03
C PRO A 288 -10.64 4.10 -1.06
N PHE A 289 -10.74 2.92 -0.50
CA PHE A 289 -11.74 2.70 0.54
C PHE A 289 -11.16 3.12 1.89
N VAL A 290 -11.75 4.14 2.50
CA VAL A 290 -11.36 4.62 3.82
C VAL A 290 -12.31 4.04 4.86
N HIS A 291 -11.78 3.15 5.69
CA HIS A 291 -12.50 2.51 6.78
C HIS A 291 -12.89 3.50 7.88
N LYS A 292 -11.93 4.32 8.28
CA LYS A 292 -12.11 5.30 9.36
C LYS A 292 -11.16 6.46 9.21
N VAL A 293 -11.63 7.64 9.58
CA VAL A 293 -10.82 8.85 9.71
C VAL A 293 -10.78 9.23 11.19
N LEU A 294 -9.58 9.40 11.74
CA LEU A 294 -9.33 9.72 13.14
C LEU A 294 -8.44 10.97 13.22
N PRO A 295 -8.51 11.77 14.30
CA PRO A 295 -7.52 12.81 14.54
C PRO A 295 -6.13 12.18 14.80
N ILE A 296 -5.05 12.89 14.49
CA ILE A 296 -3.67 12.40 14.67
C ILE A 296 -3.39 12.00 16.14
N ALA A 297 -4.04 12.64 17.09
CA ALA A 297 -3.94 12.30 18.51
C ALA A 297 -4.40 10.86 18.83
N GLU A 298 -5.23 10.27 17.96
CA GLU A 298 -5.72 8.89 18.07
C GLU A 298 -4.87 7.89 17.26
N ALA A 299 -3.61 8.21 16.94
CA ALA A 299 -2.70 7.31 16.22
C ALA A 299 -2.57 5.93 16.87
N THR A 300 -2.64 5.85 18.20
CA THR A 300 -2.63 4.56 18.91
C THR A 300 -3.83 3.69 18.55
N GLU A 301 -5.04 4.26 18.53
CA GLU A 301 -6.26 3.53 18.13
C GLU A 301 -6.22 3.19 16.64
N ALA A 302 -5.76 4.09 15.79
CA ALA A 302 -5.60 3.82 14.36
C ALA A 302 -4.68 2.60 14.11
N HIS A 303 -3.58 2.46 14.85
CA HIS A 303 -2.71 1.29 14.80
C HIS A 303 -3.41 0.04 15.34
N ALA A 304 -4.13 0.16 16.45
CA ALA A 304 -4.85 -0.95 17.07
C ALA A 304 -5.92 -1.55 16.14
N ILE A 305 -6.63 -0.73 15.35
CA ILE A 305 -7.58 -1.20 14.33
C ILE A 305 -6.88 -2.12 13.32
N LEU A 306 -5.67 -1.75 12.84
CA LEU A 306 -4.91 -2.61 11.93
C LEU A 306 -4.38 -3.87 12.63
N GLU A 307 -3.93 -3.77 13.90
CA GLU A 307 -3.45 -4.91 14.69
C GLU A 307 -4.54 -5.96 14.87
N ARG A 308 -5.76 -5.52 15.18
CA ARG A 308 -6.94 -6.40 15.30
C ARG A 308 -7.47 -6.91 13.97
N GLY A 309 -6.99 -6.35 12.83
CA GLY A 309 -7.45 -6.74 11.48
C GLY A 309 -8.90 -6.32 11.19
N GLU A 310 -9.38 -5.26 11.81
CA GLU A 310 -10.76 -4.77 11.67
C GLU A 310 -10.95 -3.88 10.44
N ASN A 311 -9.85 -3.36 9.87
CA ASN A 311 -9.94 -2.41 8.77
C ASN A 311 -10.32 -3.06 7.45
N ARG A 312 -11.26 -2.44 6.75
CA ARG A 312 -11.49 -2.59 5.32
C ARG A 312 -10.85 -1.40 4.62
N GLY A 313 -9.88 -1.65 3.73
CA GLY A 313 -9.12 -0.54 3.13
C GLY A 313 -8.25 0.21 4.12
N LYS A 314 -8.27 1.54 4.08
CA LYS A 314 -7.35 2.43 4.78
C LYS A 314 -7.94 3.01 6.08
N VAL A 315 -7.07 3.24 7.05
CA VAL A 315 -7.33 4.12 8.19
C VAL A 315 -6.53 5.40 7.99
N VAL A 316 -7.18 6.54 8.10
CA VAL A 316 -6.61 7.87 7.85
C VAL A 316 -6.54 8.64 9.15
N LEU A 317 -5.46 9.39 9.33
CA LEU A 317 -5.23 10.31 10.44
C LEU A 317 -5.29 11.74 9.90
N LYS A 318 -6.23 12.54 10.38
CA LYS A 318 -6.23 13.99 10.15
C LYS A 318 -5.23 14.67 11.08
N VAL A 319 -4.30 15.39 10.50
CA VAL A 319 -3.28 16.17 11.24
C VAL A 319 -3.83 17.52 11.63
N ARG A 320 -4.72 18.06 10.79
CA ARG A 320 -5.39 19.37 10.99
C ARG A 320 -6.84 19.27 10.56
N ASP A 321 -7.68 20.10 11.13
CA ASP A 321 -8.99 20.41 10.57
C ASP A 321 -8.79 21.32 9.34
N SER A 322 -9.42 20.95 8.23
CA SER A 322 -9.37 21.68 6.96
C SER A 322 -10.17 22.99 7.04
#